data_8c2e64d33fd8131a6673211f6d0beb2b
#
_entry.id   8c2e64d33fd8131a6673211f6d0beb2b
#
_cell.length_a   1.000
_cell.length_b   1.000
_cell.length_c   1.000
_cell.angle_alpha   90.00
_cell.angle_beta   90.00
_cell.angle_gamma   90.00
#
_symmetry.space_group_name_H-M   'P 1'
#
loop_
_entity.id
_entity.type
_entity.pdbx_description
1 polymer ?
#
loop_
_entity_poly.entity_id
_entity_poly.type
_entity_poly.pdbx_seq_one_letter_code
_entity_poly.pdbx_strand_id
1 'polypeptide(L)'
;MKNNILKNTLALFIVAFFILYLPQVNILGTINLKGTADAGFFSSDLEIFEEVVDLVSEKYVYPPDHKKLFSAAIEGMIKGADSDSVTLSKKTNINILRYKDKKTRYRLNYDRNHDWDELQKVYYFLHDNSKRTIEKNDLESSAIEGVMSSLDSYSQYMDKDTFNKSMRDTEGKYGGLGMVITMKDKKLYVVKTMGDSPAQRAGILADDSFVSVNGKEIVGMHIEELANLLRGYPDTKVTITLLRPADKRKRTYTLTREIILINTVEYKTLDNQIGYLKINSFSKQTEKQLMASLKMAEKDEIKAFILDVRENPGGLLTQSVKVASHFLFKGRMVVYTQGRDEDDYHEYRGLYKNSLHQVPVVVLINQYSASASEIVAGALRDSGKALIIGENSYGKGSVQTIFRLSDGSGLRLTTSKYYTPSGIDITEHGIVPEIRIINDVIKDEEHKADIEGPVQPSLTLKNSNLKKFFEKQGITLSREHDSTVELAHSILINTTVASKKRSMEKAREIAANIEY
;
A
#
# COMPACT_ATOMS: atom_id res chain seq x y z
N MET A 1 18.54 38.13 49.32
CA MET A 1 17.43 38.14 48.36
C MET A 1 17.82 38.37 46.88
N LYS A 2 19.12 38.50 46.53
CA LYS A 2 19.55 38.71 45.12
C LYS A 2 19.93 37.42 44.34
N ASN A 3 20.10 36.28 45.00
CA ASN A 3 20.56 35.04 44.33
C ASN A 3 19.46 34.11 43.83
N ASN A 4 18.18 34.35 44.15
CA ASN A 4 17.09 33.49 43.68
C ASN A 4 16.40 34.01 42.41
N ILE A 5 16.60 35.27 42.04
CA ILE A 5 16.06 35.84 40.82
C ILE A 5 16.89 35.40 39.60
N LEU A 6 18.22 35.28 39.77
CA LEU A 6 19.13 34.86 38.67
C LEU A 6 18.98 33.37 38.30
N LYS A 7 18.62 32.50 39.25
CA LYS A 7 18.40 31.07 38.97
C LYS A 7 17.10 30.78 38.22
N ASN A 8 16.04 31.55 38.52
CA ASN A 8 14.75 31.37 37.86
C ASN A 8 14.73 31.95 36.44
N THR A 9 15.50 33.02 36.19
CA THR A 9 15.65 33.59 34.84
C THR A 9 16.51 32.70 33.92
N LEU A 10 17.52 32.02 34.50
CA LEU A 10 18.36 31.08 33.73
C LEU A 10 17.60 29.77 33.37
N ALA A 11 16.72 29.31 34.29
CA ALA A 11 15.88 28.13 34.01
C ALA A 11 14.81 28.41 32.96
N LEU A 12 14.25 29.61 32.90
CA LEU A 12 13.29 30.02 31.86
C LEU A 12 13.95 30.18 30.48
N PHE A 13 15.22 30.66 30.43
CA PHE A 13 15.97 30.75 29.17
C PHE A 13 16.40 29.39 28.65
N ILE A 14 16.71 28.41 29.49
CA ILE A 14 17.09 27.05 29.07
C ILE A 14 15.85 26.29 28.57
N VAL A 15 14.68 26.46 29.15
CA VAL A 15 13.43 25.85 28.65
C VAL A 15 12.99 26.50 27.33
N ALA A 16 13.15 27.82 27.14
CA ALA A 16 12.86 28.49 25.89
C ALA A 16 13.85 28.14 24.77
N PHE A 17 15.13 27.86 25.10
CA PHE A 17 16.15 27.45 24.10
C PHE A 17 15.97 26.00 23.64
N PHE A 18 15.45 25.11 24.50
CA PHE A 18 15.14 23.72 24.10
C PHE A 18 13.89 23.58 23.25
N ILE A 19 12.95 24.53 23.33
CA ILE A 19 11.74 24.53 22.47
C ILE A 19 12.05 25.07 21.05
N LEU A 20 13.13 25.86 20.88
CA LEU A 20 13.50 26.47 19.58
C LEU A 20 14.53 25.65 18.77
N TYR A 21 15.08 24.54 19.29
CA TYR A 21 16.13 23.77 18.64
C TYR A 21 15.84 22.26 18.51
N LEU A 22 14.60 21.82 18.66
CA LEU A 22 14.19 20.51 18.16
C LEU A 22 13.86 20.67 16.68
N PRO A 23 14.57 20.00 15.76
CA PRO A 23 14.11 19.93 14.40
C PRO A 23 12.73 19.25 14.43
N GLN A 24 11.71 19.97 14.02
CA GLN A 24 10.38 19.41 13.81
C GLN A 24 10.44 18.44 12.64
N VAL A 25 10.87 17.22 12.90
CA VAL A 25 10.63 16.10 12.00
C VAL A 25 9.18 15.65 12.24
N ASN A 26 8.26 16.35 11.62
CA ASN A 26 6.89 15.91 11.47
C ASN A 26 6.87 14.70 10.52
N ILE A 27 7.02 13.49 11.07
CA ILE A 27 6.96 12.20 10.34
C ILE A 27 5.50 11.76 10.09
N LEU A 28 4.53 12.53 10.51
CA LEU A 28 3.12 12.38 10.18
C LEU A 28 2.64 13.72 9.66
N GLY A 29 2.42 13.78 8.35
CA GLY A 29 1.80 14.95 7.72
C GLY A 29 0.34 15.11 8.12
N THR A 30 0.07 15.41 9.38
CA THR A 30 -1.16 16.07 9.77
C THR A 30 -0.90 17.56 9.66
N ILE A 31 -1.08 18.09 8.46
CA ILE A 31 -1.12 19.53 8.27
C ILE A 31 -2.42 20.01 8.89
N ASN A 32 -2.32 20.63 10.06
CA ASN A 32 -3.37 21.50 10.57
C ASN A 32 -3.39 22.75 9.70
N LEU A 33 -4.20 22.78 8.68
CA LEU A 33 -4.56 23.97 7.94
C LEU A 33 -5.35 24.88 8.90
N LYS A 34 -4.65 25.76 9.64
CA LYS A 34 -5.25 26.99 10.13
C LYS A 34 -5.30 27.99 9.00
N GLY A 35 -6.17 27.74 8.02
CA GLY A 35 -6.74 28.82 7.25
C GLY A 35 -7.59 29.65 8.20
N THR A 36 -7.45 30.97 8.16
CA THR A 36 -8.39 31.90 8.76
C THR A 36 -9.75 31.66 8.11
N ALA A 37 -10.52 30.75 8.70
CA ALA A 37 -11.93 30.61 8.35
C ALA A 37 -12.60 31.87 8.93
N ASP A 38 -12.98 32.79 8.07
CA ASP A 38 -14.14 33.62 8.33
C ASP A 38 -15.31 32.65 8.56
N ALA A 39 -15.71 32.54 9.81
CA ALA A 39 -16.84 31.73 10.23
C ALA A 39 -18.13 32.33 9.66
N GLY A 40 -18.41 32.03 8.40
CA GLY A 40 -19.73 32.18 7.82
C GLY A 40 -20.64 31.10 8.42
N PHE A 41 -21.68 31.53 9.09
CA PHE A 41 -22.67 30.74 9.85
C PHE A 41 -23.63 29.92 8.95
N PHE A 42 -23.13 29.28 7.91
CA PHE A 42 -23.90 28.35 7.09
C PHE A 42 -23.02 27.13 6.85
N SER A 43 -23.29 26.03 7.58
CA SER A 43 -22.78 24.72 7.17
C SER A 43 -23.36 24.41 5.79
N SER A 44 -22.51 24.36 4.77
CA SER A 44 -22.96 23.95 3.43
C SER A 44 -23.14 22.43 3.45
N ASP A 45 -24.20 21.94 2.83
CA ASP A 45 -24.45 20.50 2.66
C ASP A 45 -23.37 19.78 1.82
N LEU A 46 -22.28 20.46 1.45
CA LEU A 46 -21.17 20.02 0.59
C LEU A 46 -19.80 20.37 1.19
N GLU A 47 -19.64 20.37 2.52
CA GLU A 47 -18.40 20.75 3.20
C GLU A 47 -17.23 19.82 2.85
N ILE A 48 -17.50 18.51 2.80
CA ILE A 48 -16.47 17.51 2.48
C ILE A 48 -16.08 17.59 1.01
N PHE A 49 -17.03 17.83 0.13
CA PHE A 49 -16.75 18.05 -1.29
C PHE A 49 -15.86 19.28 -1.51
N GLU A 50 -16.12 20.39 -0.81
CA GLU A 50 -15.29 21.61 -0.88
C GLU A 50 -13.87 21.32 -0.41
N GLU A 51 -13.70 20.65 0.75
CA GLU A 51 -12.41 20.25 1.29
C GLU A 51 -11.63 19.37 0.29
N VAL A 52 -12.32 18.44 -0.38
CA VAL A 52 -11.71 17.56 -1.39
C VAL A 52 -11.26 18.36 -2.62
N VAL A 53 -12.09 19.27 -3.13
CA VAL A 53 -11.74 20.09 -4.30
C VAL A 53 -10.54 21.00 -3.98
N ASP A 54 -10.45 21.54 -2.77
CA ASP A 54 -9.32 22.35 -2.33
C ASP A 54 -8.04 21.53 -2.25
N LEU A 55 -8.10 20.34 -1.63
CA LEU A 55 -6.95 19.42 -1.58
C LEU A 55 -6.49 19.00 -2.98
N VAL A 56 -7.41 18.67 -3.88
CA VAL A 56 -7.09 18.33 -5.28
C VAL A 56 -6.44 19.52 -5.98
N SER A 57 -6.99 20.72 -5.82
CA SER A 57 -6.46 21.93 -6.45
C SER A 57 -5.06 22.29 -5.97
N GLU A 58 -4.77 22.06 -4.68
CA GLU A 58 -3.49 22.40 -4.07
C GLU A 58 -2.44 21.29 -4.21
N LYS A 59 -2.81 20.03 -4.04
CA LYS A 59 -1.88 18.91 -3.81
C LYS A 59 -1.78 17.88 -4.92
N TYR A 60 -2.72 17.84 -5.86
CA TYR A 60 -2.67 16.85 -6.94
C TYR A 60 -1.45 17.09 -7.84
N VAL A 61 -0.75 16.01 -8.20
CA VAL A 61 0.51 16.06 -8.96
C VAL A 61 0.40 16.75 -10.33
N TYR A 62 -0.78 16.72 -10.95
CA TYR A 62 -1.03 17.43 -12.20
C TYR A 62 -1.94 18.64 -11.96
N PRO A 63 -1.77 19.75 -12.71
CA PRO A 63 -2.70 20.88 -12.63
C PRO A 63 -4.13 20.40 -12.93
N PRO A 64 -5.08 20.53 -12.01
CA PRO A 64 -6.44 20.10 -12.26
C PRO A 64 -7.17 21.05 -13.22
N ASP A 65 -7.94 20.48 -14.13
CA ASP A 65 -8.92 21.23 -14.94
C ASP A 65 -10.22 21.36 -14.12
N HIS A 66 -10.45 22.54 -13.57
CA HIS A 66 -11.62 22.80 -12.70
C HIS A 66 -12.95 22.50 -13.37
N LYS A 67 -13.12 22.79 -14.67
CA LYS A 67 -14.35 22.44 -15.40
C LYS A 67 -14.54 20.92 -15.45
N LYS A 68 -13.46 20.17 -15.64
CA LYS A 68 -13.50 18.71 -15.66
C LYS A 68 -13.88 18.18 -14.29
N LEU A 69 -13.36 18.76 -13.19
CA LEU A 69 -13.71 18.38 -11.83
C LEU A 69 -15.21 18.57 -11.56
N PHE A 70 -15.75 19.77 -11.81
CA PHE A 70 -17.17 20.05 -11.58
C PHE A 70 -18.09 19.25 -12.52
N SER A 71 -17.69 19.02 -13.77
CA SER A 71 -18.45 18.14 -14.68
C SER A 71 -18.48 16.71 -14.16
N ALA A 72 -17.36 16.20 -13.69
CA ALA A 72 -17.25 14.85 -13.15
C ALA A 72 -18.02 14.70 -11.83
N ALA A 73 -18.03 15.72 -10.97
CA ALA A 73 -18.85 15.75 -9.76
C ALA A 73 -20.34 15.64 -10.09
N ILE A 74 -20.81 16.41 -11.06
CA ILE A 74 -22.21 16.36 -11.50
C ILE A 74 -22.55 14.99 -12.10
N GLU A 75 -21.67 14.43 -12.92
CA GLU A 75 -21.86 13.08 -13.49
C GLU A 75 -21.86 12.01 -12.39
N GLY A 76 -21.03 12.15 -11.35
CA GLY A 76 -21.03 11.31 -10.16
C GLY A 76 -22.36 11.36 -9.42
N MET A 77 -22.88 12.57 -9.14
CA MET A 77 -24.18 12.74 -8.52
C MET A 77 -25.34 12.14 -9.35
N ILE A 78 -25.30 12.28 -10.67
CA ILE A 78 -26.29 11.68 -11.57
C ILE A 78 -26.25 10.16 -11.50
N LYS A 79 -25.06 9.58 -11.43
CA LYS A 79 -24.87 8.14 -11.32
C LYS A 79 -25.32 7.60 -9.95
N GLY A 80 -25.07 8.35 -8.88
CA GLY A 80 -25.52 8.01 -7.51
C GLY A 80 -27.01 8.23 -7.29
N ALA A 81 -27.59 9.19 -8.01
CA ALA A 81 -29.04 9.37 -8.07
C ALA A 81 -29.61 8.36 -9.07
N ASP A 82 -30.61 7.57 -8.67
CA ASP A 82 -31.32 6.58 -9.49
C ASP A 82 -31.23 6.85 -11.02
N SER A 83 -30.23 6.22 -11.66
CA SER A 83 -29.80 6.53 -13.05
C SER A 83 -30.93 6.35 -14.08
N ASP A 84 -31.90 5.51 -13.79
CA ASP A 84 -33.04 5.22 -14.69
C ASP A 84 -34.07 6.37 -14.72
N SER A 85 -34.08 7.19 -13.68
CA SER A 85 -34.96 8.35 -13.54
C SER A 85 -34.34 9.67 -13.96
N VAL A 86 -33.02 9.71 -14.20
CA VAL A 86 -32.25 10.92 -14.51
C VAL A 86 -31.77 10.90 -15.96
N THR A 87 -32.01 11.98 -16.70
CA THR A 87 -31.46 12.15 -18.06
C THR A 87 -30.73 13.47 -18.18
N LEU A 88 -29.51 13.42 -18.77
CA LEU A 88 -28.68 14.58 -19.05
C LEU A 88 -28.66 14.85 -20.56
N SER A 89 -29.09 16.04 -20.97
CA SER A 89 -29.03 16.52 -22.34
C SER A 89 -27.94 17.60 -22.44
N LYS A 90 -26.79 17.29 -23.03
CA LYS A 90 -25.70 18.23 -23.26
C LYS A 90 -25.96 19.03 -24.54
N LYS A 91 -26.04 20.36 -24.46
CA LYS A 91 -26.11 21.30 -25.59
C LYS A 91 -24.89 22.22 -25.56
N THR A 92 -24.61 22.89 -26.67
CA THR A 92 -23.38 23.69 -26.86
C THR A 92 -23.07 24.65 -25.71
N ASN A 93 -24.07 25.27 -25.09
CA ASN A 93 -23.89 26.27 -24.04
C ASN A 93 -24.67 26.03 -22.75
N ILE A 94 -25.52 25.04 -22.67
CA ILE A 94 -26.38 24.77 -21.50
C ILE A 94 -26.62 23.26 -21.39
N ASN A 95 -26.46 22.73 -20.21
CA ASN A 95 -26.85 21.37 -19.88
C ASN A 95 -28.29 21.38 -19.30
N ILE A 96 -29.07 20.41 -19.68
CA ILE A 96 -30.44 20.23 -19.17
C ILE A 96 -30.48 18.87 -18.44
N LEU A 97 -30.68 18.94 -17.14
CA LEU A 97 -30.88 17.78 -16.29
C LEU A 97 -32.38 17.59 -16.05
N ARG A 98 -32.86 16.38 -16.26
CA ARG A 98 -34.27 15.99 -15.99
C ARG A 98 -34.28 14.85 -14.96
N TYR A 99 -35.20 14.96 -14.03
CA TYR A 99 -35.54 13.90 -13.10
C TYR A 99 -37.06 13.68 -13.22
N LYS A 100 -37.46 12.56 -13.85
CA LYS A 100 -38.88 12.31 -14.20
C LYS A 100 -39.45 13.46 -15.02
N ASP A 101 -40.52 14.12 -14.52
CA ASP A 101 -41.21 15.25 -15.15
C ASP A 101 -40.58 16.63 -14.87
N LYS A 102 -39.66 16.70 -13.92
CA LYS A 102 -38.99 17.94 -13.54
C LYS A 102 -37.68 18.14 -14.29
N LYS A 103 -37.26 19.40 -14.47
CA LYS A 103 -36.02 19.76 -15.15
C LYS A 103 -35.36 20.96 -14.51
N THR A 104 -34.00 20.96 -14.54
CA THR A 104 -33.18 22.14 -14.26
C THR A 104 -32.19 22.37 -15.40
N ARG A 105 -31.57 23.56 -15.45
CA ARG A 105 -30.54 23.90 -16.42
C ARG A 105 -29.32 24.37 -15.67
N TYR A 106 -28.14 23.98 -16.12
CA TYR A 106 -26.89 24.45 -15.56
C TYR A 106 -25.86 24.70 -16.66
N ARG A 107 -24.87 25.55 -16.37
CA ARG A 107 -23.79 25.88 -17.29
C ARG A 107 -22.49 26.05 -16.50
N LEU A 108 -21.46 25.30 -16.86
CA LEU A 108 -20.11 25.47 -16.33
C LEU A 108 -19.31 26.39 -17.27
N ASN A 109 -18.59 27.35 -16.71
CA ASN A 109 -17.89 28.39 -17.48
C ASN A 109 -16.43 28.56 -17.10
N TYR A 110 -15.84 27.67 -16.30
CA TYR A 110 -14.47 27.68 -15.77
C TYR A 110 -14.19 28.72 -14.67
N ASP A 111 -15.22 29.43 -14.20
CA ASP A 111 -15.12 30.25 -13.00
C ASP A 111 -15.52 29.40 -11.77
N ARG A 112 -14.62 29.30 -10.79
CA ARG A 112 -14.83 28.43 -9.61
C ARG A 112 -16.11 28.79 -8.84
N ASN A 113 -16.34 30.07 -8.61
CA ASN A 113 -17.51 30.50 -7.82
C ASN A 113 -18.80 30.24 -8.57
N HIS A 114 -18.84 30.58 -9.85
CA HIS A 114 -20.00 30.31 -10.70
C HIS A 114 -20.27 28.80 -10.84
N ASP A 115 -19.23 28.02 -11.08
CA ASP A 115 -19.36 26.56 -11.26
C ASP A 115 -19.76 25.88 -9.93
N TRP A 116 -19.38 26.45 -8.78
CA TRP A 116 -19.86 26.06 -7.46
C TRP A 116 -21.37 26.28 -7.29
N ASP A 117 -21.86 27.47 -7.62
CA ASP A 117 -23.29 27.79 -7.55
C ASP A 117 -24.12 26.85 -8.46
N GLU A 118 -23.62 26.58 -9.66
CA GLU A 118 -24.28 25.67 -10.59
C GLU A 118 -24.25 24.19 -10.11
N LEU A 119 -23.18 23.76 -9.45
CA LEU A 119 -23.10 22.46 -8.80
C LEU A 119 -24.10 22.35 -7.65
N GLN A 120 -24.14 23.32 -6.74
CA GLN A 120 -25.12 23.36 -5.64
C GLN A 120 -26.56 23.29 -6.15
N LYS A 121 -26.86 24.02 -7.20
CA LYS A 121 -28.17 24.01 -7.86
C LYS A 121 -28.53 22.60 -8.37
N VAL A 122 -27.59 21.88 -8.97
CA VAL A 122 -27.80 20.49 -9.42
C VAL A 122 -27.99 19.58 -8.22
N TYR A 123 -27.17 19.73 -7.18
CA TYR A 123 -27.24 18.95 -5.94
C TYR A 123 -28.62 19.08 -5.29
N TYR A 124 -29.09 20.31 -5.04
CA TYR A 124 -30.41 20.51 -4.44
C TYR A 124 -31.55 20.04 -5.36
N PHE A 125 -31.39 20.20 -6.69
CA PHE A 125 -32.37 19.66 -7.62
C PHE A 125 -32.49 18.13 -7.52
N LEU A 126 -31.40 17.41 -7.47
CA LEU A 126 -31.40 15.96 -7.32
C LEU A 126 -31.91 15.53 -5.95
N HIS A 127 -31.37 16.12 -4.88
CA HIS A 127 -31.81 15.85 -3.51
C HIS A 127 -33.31 16.05 -3.31
N ASP A 128 -33.83 17.21 -3.72
CA ASP A 128 -35.26 17.56 -3.48
C ASP A 128 -36.25 16.70 -4.27
N ASN A 129 -35.82 16.15 -5.39
CA ASN A 129 -36.66 15.30 -6.23
C ASN A 129 -36.50 13.81 -5.93
N SER A 130 -35.39 13.40 -5.26
CA SER A 130 -35.12 12.02 -4.87
C SER A 130 -35.39 11.70 -3.39
N LYS A 131 -36.00 12.61 -2.64
CA LYS A 131 -36.19 12.63 -1.17
C LYS A 131 -36.64 11.35 -0.45
N ARG A 132 -36.94 10.27 -1.17
CA ARG A 132 -37.32 8.98 -0.59
C ARG A 132 -36.32 7.86 -0.77
N THR A 133 -35.25 8.10 -1.55
CA THR A 133 -34.31 7.06 -1.98
C THR A 133 -32.85 7.39 -1.75
N ILE A 134 -32.48 8.67 -1.54
CA ILE A 134 -31.07 9.11 -1.50
C ILE A 134 -30.88 10.07 -0.32
N GLU A 135 -29.93 9.77 0.53
CA GLU A 135 -29.50 10.65 1.61
C GLU A 135 -28.54 11.74 1.08
N LYS A 136 -28.47 12.89 1.77
CA LYS A 136 -27.60 14.00 1.40
C LYS A 136 -26.14 13.58 1.28
N ASN A 137 -25.66 12.82 2.26
CA ASN A 137 -24.29 12.34 2.31
C ASN A 137 -23.97 11.38 1.14
N ASP A 138 -24.93 10.64 0.62
CA ASP A 138 -24.73 9.74 -0.52
C ASP A 138 -24.50 10.52 -1.82
N LEU A 139 -25.22 11.66 -2.01
CA LEU A 139 -25.02 12.54 -3.17
C LEU A 139 -23.67 13.27 -3.11
N GLU A 140 -23.27 13.75 -1.94
CA GLU A 140 -21.97 14.39 -1.73
C GLU A 140 -20.83 13.39 -1.99
N SER A 141 -20.91 12.18 -1.41
CA SER A 141 -19.93 11.12 -1.66
C SER A 141 -19.86 10.75 -3.14
N SER A 142 -21.00 10.66 -3.83
CA SER A 142 -21.07 10.40 -5.28
C SER A 142 -20.44 11.52 -6.11
N ALA A 143 -20.57 12.78 -5.69
CA ALA A 143 -19.90 13.91 -6.32
C ALA A 143 -18.37 13.80 -6.15
N ILE A 144 -17.90 13.48 -4.95
CA ILE A 144 -16.48 13.27 -4.64
C ILE A 144 -15.91 12.11 -5.45
N GLU A 145 -16.61 10.97 -5.51
CA GLU A 145 -16.20 9.81 -6.32
C GLU A 145 -16.10 10.17 -7.81
N GLY A 146 -17.02 10.99 -8.30
CA GLY A 146 -16.97 11.54 -9.65
C GLY A 146 -15.68 12.33 -9.90
N VAL A 147 -15.34 13.26 -9.00
CA VAL A 147 -14.07 14.02 -9.07
C VAL A 147 -12.88 13.05 -9.09
N MET A 148 -12.79 12.14 -8.12
CA MET A 148 -11.66 11.21 -8.00
C MET A 148 -11.49 10.35 -9.24
N SER A 149 -12.59 9.86 -9.83
CA SER A 149 -12.58 9.07 -11.07
C SER A 149 -12.07 9.86 -12.28
N SER A 150 -12.10 11.20 -12.22
CA SER A 150 -11.61 12.07 -13.30
C SER A 150 -10.11 12.36 -13.23
N LEU A 151 -9.45 11.99 -12.12
CA LEU A 151 -8.02 12.27 -11.89
C LEU A 151 -7.15 11.15 -12.47
N ASP A 152 -6.87 10.14 -11.66
CA ASP A 152 -6.07 8.96 -12.00
C ASP A 152 -6.63 7.72 -11.31
N SER A 153 -6.12 6.53 -11.67
CA SER A 153 -6.60 5.26 -11.13
C SER A 153 -6.18 4.98 -9.68
N TYR A 154 -5.33 5.81 -9.09
CA TYR A 154 -4.78 5.61 -7.75
C TYR A 154 -5.33 6.59 -6.71
N SER A 155 -5.86 7.73 -7.17
CA SER A 155 -6.54 8.71 -6.33
C SER A 155 -7.95 8.20 -5.98
N GLN A 156 -8.32 8.27 -4.69
CA GLN A 156 -9.54 7.64 -4.19
C GLN A 156 -10.10 8.37 -2.97
N TYR A 157 -11.41 8.56 -2.93
CA TYR A 157 -12.14 8.84 -1.71
C TYR A 157 -12.32 7.55 -0.90
N MET A 158 -12.21 7.66 0.40
CA MET A 158 -12.39 6.55 1.35
C MET A 158 -13.41 6.99 2.40
N ASP A 159 -14.52 6.28 2.47
CA ASP A 159 -15.43 6.41 3.61
C ASP A 159 -14.69 6.11 4.93
N LYS A 160 -15.33 6.37 6.07
CA LYS A 160 -14.72 6.21 7.40
C LYS A 160 -14.18 4.81 7.65
N ASP A 161 -14.90 3.79 7.19
CA ASP A 161 -14.51 2.40 7.41
C ASP A 161 -13.32 2.00 6.54
N THR A 162 -13.34 2.38 5.27
CA THR A 162 -12.23 2.18 4.31
C THR A 162 -10.98 2.95 4.74
N PHE A 163 -11.14 4.21 5.18
CA PHE A 163 -10.04 5.01 5.72
C PHE A 163 -9.42 4.35 6.96
N ASN A 164 -10.24 3.93 7.92
CA ASN A 164 -9.75 3.25 9.11
C ASN A 164 -9.07 1.91 8.80
N LYS A 165 -9.56 1.16 7.80
CA LYS A 165 -8.90 -0.05 7.29
C LYS A 165 -7.52 0.28 6.71
N SER A 166 -7.45 1.28 5.84
CA SER A 166 -6.18 1.74 5.23
C SER A 166 -5.17 2.19 6.28
N MET A 167 -5.62 2.89 7.32
CA MET A 167 -4.76 3.31 8.43
C MET A 167 -4.24 2.13 9.25
N ARG A 168 -5.06 1.10 9.53
CA ARG A 168 -4.62 -0.13 10.21
C ARG A 168 -3.55 -0.87 9.41
N ASP A 169 -3.74 -1.00 8.10
CA ASP A 169 -2.76 -1.66 7.23
C ASP A 169 -1.43 -0.89 7.22
N THR A 170 -1.50 0.44 7.20
CA THR A 170 -0.34 1.33 7.31
C THR A 170 0.38 1.16 8.66
N GLU A 171 -0.35 1.09 9.77
CA GLU A 171 0.22 0.86 11.11
C GLU A 171 0.82 -0.56 11.23
N GLY A 172 0.38 -1.53 10.44
CA GLY A 172 0.79 -2.93 10.51
C GLY A 172 0.38 -3.62 11.81
N LYS A 173 -0.70 -3.13 12.43
CA LYS A 173 -1.27 -3.67 13.65
C LYS A 173 -2.77 -3.36 13.74
N TYR A 174 -3.50 -4.20 14.45
CA TYR A 174 -4.94 -3.99 14.71
C TYR A 174 -5.34 -4.60 16.05
N GLY A 175 -6.43 -4.11 16.62
CA GLY A 175 -7.04 -4.74 17.79
C GLY A 175 -7.88 -5.94 17.34
N GLY A 176 -7.60 -7.13 17.90
CA GLY A 176 -8.27 -8.36 17.50
C GLY A 176 -7.89 -9.57 18.34
N LEU A 177 -8.15 -10.76 17.81
CA LEU A 177 -7.97 -12.02 18.51
C LEU A 177 -6.75 -12.83 18.02
N GLY A 178 -6.13 -12.44 16.90
CA GLY A 178 -4.95 -13.12 16.33
C GLY A 178 -5.27 -14.47 15.70
N MET A 179 -6.20 -14.48 14.75
CA MET A 179 -6.57 -15.65 13.96
C MET A 179 -6.46 -15.36 12.47
N VAL A 180 -5.99 -16.32 11.70
CA VAL A 180 -6.13 -16.36 10.25
C VAL A 180 -7.39 -17.15 9.94
N ILE A 181 -8.30 -16.59 9.18
CA ILE A 181 -9.60 -17.19 8.86
C ILE A 181 -9.74 -17.38 7.36
N THR A 182 -10.55 -18.33 6.95
CA THR A 182 -10.88 -18.61 5.54
C THR A 182 -12.33 -19.02 5.39
N MET A 183 -12.82 -18.95 4.16
CA MET A 183 -14.13 -19.49 3.79
C MET A 183 -13.94 -20.75 2.92
N LYS A 184 -14.59 -21.83 3.28
CA LYS A 184 -14.67 -23.07 2.50
C LYS A 184 -16.09 -23.62 2.59
N ASP A 185 -16.68 -24.02 1.46
CA ASP A 185 -18.03 -24.55 1.38
C ASP A 185 -19.09 -23.67 2.09
N LYS A 186 -19.01 -22.37 1.89
CA LYS A 186 -19.86 -21.34 2.51
C LYS A 186 -19.81 -21.30 4.05
N LYS A 187 -18.79 -21.89 4.65
CA LYS A 187 -18.53 -21.84 6.10
C LYS A 187 -17.20 -21.15 6.38
N LEU A 188 -17.13 -20.46 7.50
CA LEU A 188 -15.95 -19.72 7.94
C LEU A 188 -15.18 -20.55 8.98
N TYR A 189 -13.86 -20.70 8.77
CA TYR A 189 -12.97 -21.54 9.57
C TYR A 189 -11.74 -20.78 10.04
N VAL A 190 -11.18 -21.23 11.16
CA VAL A 190 -9.85 -20.84 11.61
C VAL A 190 -8.81 -21.65 10.84
N VAL A 191 -7.89 -20.99 10.15
CA VAL A 191 -6.75 -21.63 9.47
C VAL A 191 -5.63 -21.90 10.48
N LYS A 192 -5.30 -20.88 11.25
CA LYS A 192 -4.30 -20.93 12.34
C LYS A 192 -4.50 -19.76 13.31
N THR A 193 -3.99 -19.91 14.52
CA THR A 193 -3.83 -18.85 15.49
C THR A 193 -2.42 -18.26 15.40
N MET A 194 -2.30 -16.97 15.66
CA MET A 194 -0.99 -16.30 15.77
C MET A 194 -0.35 -16.59 17.12
N GLY A 195 0.98 -16.64 17.14
CA GLY A 195 1.73 -16.85 18.36
C GLY A 195 1.41 -15.81 19.44
N ASP A 196 1.26 -16.26 20.68
CA ASP A 196 0.97 -15.43 21.85
C ASP A 196 -0.27 -14.51 21.71
N SER A 197 -1.25 -14.94 20.92
CA SER A 197 -2.51 -14.22 20.73
C SER A 197 -3.62 -14.66 21.69
N PRO A 198 -4.66 -13.85 21.90
CA PRO A 198 -5.83 -14.23 22.68
C PRO A 198 -6.45 -15.55 22.22
N ALA A 199 -6.53 -15.77 20.92
CA ALA A 199 -7.08 -17.01 20.35
C ALA A 199 -6.22 -18.24 20.66
N GLN A 200 -4.89 -18.12 20.57
CA GLN A 200 -3.98 -19.21 20.88
C GLN A 200 -4.03 -19.58 22.37
N ARG A 201 -3.96 -18.59 23.25
CA ARG A 201 -4.05 -18.80 24.71
C ARG A 201 -5.39 -19.41 25.13
N ALA A 202 -6.46 -19.15 24.39
CA ALA A 202 -7.77 -19.76 24.64
C ALA A 202 -7.91 -21.20 24.10
N GLY A 203 -6.90 -21.74 23.41
CA GLY A 203 -6.93 -23.10 22.86
C GLY A 203 -7.83 -23.24 21.62
N ILE A 204 -7.99 -22.17 20.84
CA ILE A 204 -8.63 -22.24 19.53
C ILE A 204 -7.67 -22.91 18.55
N LEU A 205 -8.17 -23.85 17.75
CA LEU A 205 -7.38 -24.68 16.86
C LEU A 205 -7.72 -24.41 15.39
N ALA A 206 -6.83 -24.88 14.51
CA ALA A 206 -7.14 -24.96 13.10
C ALA A 206 -8.39 -25.82 12.86
N ASP A 207 -9.12 -25.51 11.80
CA ASP A 207 -10.38 -26.14 11.40
C ASP A 207 -11.57 -25.90 12.36
N ASP A 208 -11.42 -25.19 13.48
CA ASP A 208 -12.56 -24.73 14.25
C ASP A 208 -13.45 -23.83 13.36
N SER A 209 -14.74 -24.15 13.21
CA SER A 209 -15.66 -23.39 12.38
C SER A 209 -16.51 -22.43 13.20
N PHE A 210 -16.69 -21.21 12.68
CA PHE A 210 -17.49 -20.19 13.35
C PHE A 210 -18.99 -20.54 13.31
N VAL A 211 -19.69 -20.31 14.43
CA VAL A 211 -21.14 -20.49 14.58
C VAL A 211 -21.80 -19.15 14.84
N SER A 212 -21.30 -18.40 15.82
CA SER A 212 -21.85 -17.08 16.16
C SER A 212 -20.78 -16.13 16.71
N VAL A 213 -21.01 -14.84 16.60
CA VAL A 213 -20.22 -13.75 17.21
C VAL A 213 -21.17 -12.83 17.97
N ASN A 214 -20.90 -12.57 19.25
CA ASN A 214 -21.75 -11.79 20.15
C ASN A 214 -23.24 -12.22 20.12
N GLY A 215 -23.47 -13.54 20.01
CA GLY A 215 -24.81 -14.11 19.93
C GLY A 215 -25.49 -14.03 18.55
N LYS A 216 -24.91 -13.30 17.58
CA LYS A 216 -25.41 -13.23 16.22
C LYS A 216 -24.88 -14.42 15.41
N GLU A 217 -25.75 -15.18 14.77
CA GLU A 217 -25.36 -16.24 13.84
C GLU A 217 -24.64 -15.67 12.61
N ILE A 218 -23.64 -16.41 12.11
CA ILE A 218 -22.80 -15.95 10.99
C ILE A 218 -23.10 -16.66 9.67
N VAL A 219 -24.21 -17.40 9.60
CA VAL A 219 -24.62 -18.12 8.37
C VAL A 219 -24.83 -17.13 7.23
N GLY A 220 -24.14 -17.37 6.10
CA GLY A 220 -24.20 -16.49 4.92
C GLY A 220 -23.37 -15.21 5.00
N MET A 221 -22.63 -14.99 6.10
CA MET A 221 -21.77 -13.83 6.27
C MET A 221 -20.50 -13.95 5.42
N HIS A 222 -20.05 -12.86 4.83
CA HIS A 222 -18.77 -12.79 4.13
C HIS A 222 -17.58 -12.75 5.11
N ILE A 223 -16.42 -13.20 4.64
CA ILE A 223 -15.20 -13.27 5.47
C ILE A 223 -14.80 -11.89 6.03
N GLU A 224 -14.99 -10.83 5.27
CA GLU A 224 -14.68 -9.46 5.71
C GLU A 224 -15.60 -8.98 6.81
N GLU A 225 -16.89 -9.29 6.74
CA GLU A 225 -17.88 -8.97 7.79
C GLU A 225 -17.52 -9.69 9.10
N LEU A 226 -17.17 -10.98 9.03
CA LEU A 226 -16.69 -11.70 10.20
C LEU A 226 -15.42 -11.05 10.76
N ALA A 227 -14.44 -10.76 9.90
CA ALA A 227 -13.19 -10.14 10.32
C ALA A 227 -13.44 -8.79 11.02
N ASN A 228 -14.37 -7.99 10.54
CA ASN A 228 -14.75 -6.72 11.17
C ASN A 228 -15.42 -6.91 12.54
N LEU A 229 -16.25 -7.95 12.72
CA LEU A 229 -16.84 -8.28 14.03
C LEU A 229 -15.78 -8.77 15.04
N LEU A 230 -14.75 -9.50 14.57
CA LEU A 230 -13.66 -10.00 15.43
C LEU A 230 -12.68 -8.90 15.79
N ARG A 231 -12.48 -7.89 14.93
CA ARG A 231 -11.66 -6.71 15.19
C ARG A 231 -12.40 -5.74 16.11
N GLY A 232 -11.67 -4.82 16.70
CA GLY A 232 -12.18 -3.74 17.55
C GLY A 232 -11.06 -3.09 18.35
N TYR A 233 -11.42 -2.16 19.23
CA TYR A 233 -10.43 -1.52 20.10
C TYR A 233 -9.80 -2.56 21.04
N PRO A 234 -8.47 -2.50 21.28
CA PRO A 234 -7.84 -3.29 22.35
C PRO A 234 -8.59 -3.13 23.68
N ASP A 235 -8.48 -4.12 24.54
CA ASP A 235 -9.14 -4.22 25.84
C ASP A 235 -10.68 -4.36 25.81
N THR A 236 -11.29 -4.38 24.61
CA THR A 236 -12.72 -4.71 24.48
C THR A 236 -12.93 -6.21 24.33
N LYS A 237 -14.09 -6.71 24.78
CA LYS A 237 -14.43 -8.13 24.74
C LYS A 237 -15.26 -8.47 23.51
N VAL A 238 -15.06 -9.69 23.00
CA VAL A 238 -15.93 -10.31 22.00
C VAL A 238 -16.18 -11.76 22.36
N THR A 239 -17.42 -12.20 22.24
CA THR A 239 -17.84 -13.58 22.50
C THR A 239 -18.01 -14.30 21.16
N ILE A 240 -17.28 -15.40 20.99
CA ILE A 240 -17.36 -16.23 19.77
C ILE A 240 -17.77 -17.66 20.15
N THR A 241 -18.60 -18.26 19.33
CA THR A 241 -18.94 -19.69 19.43
C THR A 241 -18.36 -20.40 18.22
N LEU A 242 -17.53 -21.42 18.47
CA LEU A 242 -16.88 -22.25 17.47
C LEU A 242 -17.37 -23.68 17.59
N LEU A 243 -17.48 -24.37 16.47
CA LEU A 243 -17.70 -25.82 16.39
C LEU A 243 -16.38 -26.50 16.03
N ARG A 244 -15.90 -27.35 16.92
CA ARG A 244 -14.69 -28.17 16.70
C ARG A 244 -15.03 -29.46 15.97
N PRO A 245 -14.47 -29.69 14.75
CA PRO A 245 -14.81 -30.89 13.98
C PRO A 245 -14.43 -32.20 14.65
N ALA A 246 -13.30 -32.22 15.37
CA ALA A 246 -12.74 -33.44 15.99
C ALA A 246 -13.68 -34.11 16.98
N ASP A 247 -14.47 -33.36 17.73
CA ASP A 247 -15.39 -33.88 18.74
C ASP A 247 -16.84 -33.44 18.55
N LYS A 248 -17.11 -32.65 17.48
CA LYS A 248 -18.42 -32.10 17.13
C LYS A 248 -19.06 -31.24 18.23
N ARG A 249 -18.24 -30.65 19.12
CA ARG A 249 -18.74 -29.81 20.24
C ARG A 249 -18.63 -28.33 19.90
N LYS A 250 -19.70 -27.61 20.26
CA LYS A 250 -19.67 -26.15 20.27
C LYS A 250 -18.94 -25.67 21.53
N ARG A 251 -18.06 -24.67 21.35
CA ARG A 251 -17.30 -24.01 22.42
C ARG A 251 -17.50 -22.53 22.32
N THR A 252 -17.85 -21.90 23.44
CA THR A 252 -18.02 -20.45 23.51
C THR A 252 -16.84 -19.85 24.27
N TYR A 253 -16.22 -18.85 23.68
CA TYR A 253 -15.08 -18.13 24.22
C TYR A 253 -15.44 -16.66 24.32
N THR A 254 -15.24 -16.04 25.49
CA THR A 254 -15.25 -14.58 25.65
C THR A 254 -13.82 -14.12 25.77
N LEU A 255 -13.34 -13.46 24.71
CA LEU A 255 -11.93 -13.07 24.56
C LEU A 255 -11.80 -11.56 24.62
N THR A 256 -10.72 -11.09 25.23
CA THR A 256 -10.34 -9.67 25.17
C THR A 256 -9.50 -9.45 23.92
N ARG A 257 -9.84 -8.43 23.13
CA ARG A 257 -9.04 -8.03 21.98
C ARG A 257 -7.73 -7.41 22.43
N GLU A 258 -6.66 -7.78 21.74
CA GLU A 258 -5.33 -7.23 21.99
C GLU A 258 -4.75 -6.65 20.70
N ILE A 259 -3.64 -5.92 20.80
CA ILE A 259 -2.90 -5.45 19.63
C ILE A 259 -2.24 -6.64 18.96
N ILE A 260 -2.68 -6.96 17.75
CA ILE A 260 -2.13 -8.01 16.89
C ILE A 260 -1.21 -7.37 15.87
N LEU A 261 0.04 -7.80 15.82
CA LEU A 261 1.01 -7.35 14.80
C LEU A 261 0.81 -8.15 13.52
N ILE A 262 0.77 -7.45 12.39
CA ILE A 262 0.77 -8.09 11.07
C ILE A 262 2.21 -8.52 10.77
N ASN A 263 2.40 -9.79 10.41
CA ASN A 263 3.72 -10.27 10.00
C ASN A 263 4.03 -9.79 8.58
N THR A 264 4.94 -8.83 8.47
CA THR A 264 5.36 -8.22 7.21
C THR A 264 6.69 -8.73 6.70
N VAL A 265 7.47 -9.42 7.54
CA VAL A 265 8.78 -9.99 7.18
C VAL A 265 8.86 -11.43 7.66
N GLU A 266 9.20 -12.33 6.75
CA GLU A 266 9.48 -13.72 7.04
C GLU A 266 10.97 -14.01 6.80
N TYR A 267 11.59 -14.79 7.67
CA TYR A 267 12.99 -15.18 7.56
C TYR A 267 13.12 -16.68 7.71
N LYS A 268 13.95 -17.28 6.88
CA LYS A 268 14.43 -18.66 7.03
C LYS A 268 15.87 -18.79 6.53
N THR A 269 16.61 -19.70 7.10
CA THR A 269 17.92 -20.10 6.63
C THR A 269 17.77 -21.20 5.58
N LEU A 270 18.38 -21.02 4.42
CA LEU A 270 18.54 -22.04 3.40
C LEU A 270 19.93 -22.68 3.55
N ASP A 271 20.17 -23.77 2.82
CA ASP A 271 21.48 -24.42 2.78
C ASP A 271 22.58 -23.43 2.38
N ASN A 272 23.83 -23.77 2.72
CA ASN A 272 25.02 -22.96 2.44
C ASN A 272 25.00 -21.54 3.06
N GLN A 273 24.34 -21.37 4.20
CA GLN A 273 24.28 -20.11 4.96
C GLN A 273 23.69 -18.96 4.12
N ILE A 274 22.65 -19.23 3.33
CA ILE A 274 21.92 -18.24 2.59
C ILE A 274 20.63 -17.90 3.35
N GLY A 275 20.45 -16.62 3.68
CA GLY A 275 19.26 -16.09 4.31
C GLY A 275 18.17 -15.79 3.28
N TYR A 276 16.99 -16.33 3.45
CA TYR A 276 15.82 -15.97 2.69
C TYR A 276 14.94 -15.02 3.51
N LEU A 277 14.75 -13.82 2.99
CA LEU A 277 13.94 -12.75 3.56
C LEU A 277 12.78 -12.45 2.62
N LYS A 278 11.55 -12.75 3.04
CA LYS A 278 10.36 -12.35 2.31
C LYS A 278 9.70 -11.15 2.98
N ILE A 279 9.47 -10.10 2.21
CA ILE A 279 8.75 -8.91 2.67
C ILE A 279 7.37 -8.93 2.01
N ASN A 280 6.32 -9.08 2.84
CA ASN A 280 4.94 -9.19 2.36
C ASN A 280 4.27 -7.83 2.16
N SER A 281 4.69 -6.79 2.89
CA SER A 281 4.21 -5.41 2.76
C SER A 281 5.12 -4.43 3.50
N PHE A 282 4.97 -3.13 3.23
CA PHE A 282 5.75 -2.07 3.88
C PHE A 282 4.86 -1.25 4.83
N SER A 283 4.66 -1.72 6.06
CA SER A 283 3.98 -1.03 7.15
C SER A 283 4.97 -0.43 8.14
N LYS A 284 4.49 0.36 9.12
CA LYS A 284 5.34 0.91 10.19
C LYS A 284 6.09 -0.15 11.02
N GLN A 285 5.70 -1.44 10.93
CA GLN A 285 6.35 -2.55 11.65
C GLN A 285 7.46 -3.22 10.84
N THR A 286 7.55 -2.98 9.53
CA THR A 286 8.41 -3.75 8.62
C THR A 286 9.88 -3.63 8.96
N GLU A 287 10.39 -2.42 9.21
CA GLU A 287 11.80 -2.25 9.62
C GLU A 287 12.12 -2.99 10.91
N LYS A 288 11.26 -2.88 11.93
CA LYS A 288 11.47 -3.54 13.22
C LYS A 288 11.53 -5.06 13.06
N GLN A 289 10.65 -5.63 12.23
CA GLN A 289 10.63 -7.06 11.95
C GLN A 289 11.85 -7.48 11.12
N LEU A 290 12.25 -6.69 10.13
CA LEU A 290 13.47 -6.92 9.36
C LEU A 290 14.71 -6.94 10.28
N MET A 291 14.85 -5.97 11.18
CA MET A 291 15.96 -5.93 12.14
C MET A 291 16.00 -7.17 13.04
N ALA A 292 14.83 -7.66 13.47
CA ALA A 292 14.75 -8.91 14.22
C ALA A 292 15.24 -10.11 13.38
N SER A 293 14.82 -10.19 12.11
CA SER A 293 15.28 -11.20 11.17
C SER A 293 16.78 -11.12 10.88
N LEU A 294 17.32 -9.91 10.71
CA LEU A 294 18.76 -9.72 10.50
C LEU A 294 19.63 -10.12 11.72
N LYS A 295 19.11 -9.93 12.94
CA LYS A 295 19.77 -10.44 14.15
C LYS A 295 19.77 -11.98 14.22
N MET A 296 18.72 -12.63 13.71
CA MET A 296 18.70 -14.09 13.57
C MET A 296 19.70 -14.55 12.52
N ALA A 297 19.73 -13.86 11.37
CA ALA A 297 20.69 -14.13 10.29
C ALA A 297 22.15 -13.98 10.72
N GLU A 298 22.47 -13.02 11.60
CA GLU A 298 23.79 -12.87 12.18
C GLU A 298 24.18 -14.09 13.03
N LYS A 299 23.25 -14.62 13.86
CA LYS A 299 23.46 -15.84 14.64
C LYS A 299 23.61 -17.09 13.78
N ASP A 300 22.91 -17.12 12.65
CA ASP A 300 22.97 -18.22 11.68
C ASP A 300 24.19 -18.09 10.72
N GLU A 301 25.06 -17.09 10.95
CA GLU A 301 26.27 -16.81 10.16
C GLU A 301 25.99 -16.69 8.66
N ILE A 302 24.89 -16.00 8.29
CA ILE A 302 24.46 -15.84 6.91
C ILE A 302 25.48 -15.07 6.08
N LYS A 303 25.80 -15.60 4.89
CA LYS A 303 26.81 -15.07 3.96
C LYS A 303 26.21 -14.31 2.78
N ALA A 304 24.96 -14.58 2.43
CA ALA A 304 24.25 -13.93 1.33
C ALA A 304 22.74 -13.93 1.58
N PHE A 305 22.01 -13.04 0.90
CA PHE A 305 20.55 -12.96 1.05
C PHE A 305 19.80 -13.08 -0.27
N ILE A 306 18.69 -13.80 -0.23
CA ILE A 306 17.60 -13.69 -1.19
C ILE A 306 16.54 -12.78 -0.53
N LEU A 307 16.29 -11.62 -1.15
CA LEU A 307 15.25 -10.69 -0.73
C LEU A 307 14.04 -10.84 -1.66
N ASP A 308 13.00 -11.50 -1.18
CA ASP A 308 11.80 -11.77 -1.97
C ASP A 308 10.73 -10.72 -1.70
N VAL A 309 10.41 -9.91 -2.71
CA VAL A 309 9.32 -8.93 -2.70
C VAL A 309 8.23 -9.28 -3.73
N ARG A 310 8.19 -10.53 -4.18
CA ARG A 310 7.09 -11.04 -5.02
C ARG A 310 5.77 -11.02 -4.24
N GLU A 311 4.66 -10.77 -4.92
CA GLU A 311 3.32 -10.63 -4.32
C GLU A 311 3.20 -9.48 -3.31
N ASN A 312 4.14 -8.54 -3.29
CA ASN A 312 4.15 -7.41 -2.36
C ASN A 312 3.67 -6.13 -3.06
N PRO A 313 2.45 -5.65 -2.79
CA PRO A 313 1.87 -4.46 -3.43
C PRO A 313 2.52 -3.14 -2.97
N GLY A 314 3.51 -3.20 -2.09
CA GLY A 314 4.20 -2.03 -1.57
C GLY A 314 3.73 -1.63 -0.16
N GLY A 315 3.55 -0.33 0.03
CA GLY A 315 3.19 0.30 1.30
C GLY A 315 3.93 1.61 1.51
N LEU A 316 4.40 1.86 2.73
CA LEU A 316 5.05 3.12 3.08
C LEU A 316 6.40 3.31 2.40
N LEU A 317 6.55 4.42 1.66
CA LEU A 317 7.81 4.85 1.04
C LEU A 317 8.94 4.93 2.09
N THR A 318 8.66 5.50 3.26
CA THR A 318 9.66 5.62 4.33
C THR A 318 10.17 4.26 4.82
N GLN A 319 9.35 3.21 4.77
CA GLN A 319 9.76 1.86 5.14
C GLN A 319 10.59 1.19 4.05
N SER A 320 10.30 1.43 2.76
CA SER A 320 11.17 0.95 1.67
C SER A 320 12.55 1.58 1.73
N VAL A 321 12.64 2.88 2.05
CA VAL A 321 13.92 3.57 2.27
C VAL A 321 14.70 2.93 3.42
N LYS A 322 14.04 2.63 4.55
CA LYS A 322 14.67 1.98 5.69
C LYS A 322 15.15 0.57 5.36
N VAL A 323 14.31 -0.23 4.69
CA VAL A 323 14.67 -1.58 4.23
C VAL A 323 15.89 -1.54 3.30
N ALA A 324 15.87 -0.70 2.26
CA ALA A 324 17.00 -0.55 1.35
C ALA A 324 18.26 -0.07 2.07
N SER A 325 18.11 0.77 3.09
CA SER A 325 19.25 1.31 3.88
C SER A 325 20.02 0.23 4.65
N HIS A 326 19.42 -0.92 4.95
CA HIS A 326 20.13 -2.05 5.56
C HIS A 326 21.13 -2.71 4.60
N PHE A 327 20.97 -2.51 3.29
CA PHE A 327 21.80 -3.13 2.26
C PHE A 327 22.67 -2.13 1.50
N LEU A 328 22.46 -0.83 1.66
CA LEU A 328 23.19 0.23 0.97
C LEU A 328 24.14 0.99 1.90
N PHE A 329 25.16 1.61 1.33
CA PHE A 329 25.99 2.55 2.07
C PHE A 329 25.18 3.77 2.55
N LYS A 330 25.48 4.25 3.74
CA LYS A 330 24.91 5.50 4.22
C LYS A 330 25.13 6.64 3.21
N GLY A 331 24.09 7.41 2.96
CA GLY A 331 24.11 8.53 2.01
C GLY A 331 23.93 8.14 0.54
N ARG A 332 23.93 6.83 0.18
CA ARG A 332 23.62 6.38 -1.17
C ARG A 332 22.14 6.69 -1.48
N MET A 333 21.87 7.24 -2.66
CA MET A 333 20.48 7.50 -3.07
C MET A 333 19.67 6.20 -3.12
N VAL A 334 18.46 6.24 -2.58
CA VAL A 334 17.48 5.15 -2.61
C VAL A 334 16.39 5.46 -3.65
N VAL A 335 15.83 6.65 -3.58
CA VAL A 335 14.74 7.12 -4.45
C VAL A 335 14.68 8.64 -4.35
N TYR A 336 14.20 9.30 -5.38
CA TYR A 336 13.77 10.69 -5.25
C TYR A 336 12.33 10.84 -5.75
N THR A 337 11.64 11.85 -5.24
CA THR A 337 10.26 12.18 -5.61
C THR A 337 10.19 13.58 -6.17
N GLN A 338 9.30 13.78 -7.14
CA GLN A 338 9.00 15.08 -7.73
C GLN A 338 7.49 15.27 -7.72
N GLY A 339 7.02 16.32 -7.07
CA GLY A 339 5.65 16.78 -7.13
C GLY A 339 5.41 17.70 -8.31
N ARG A 340 4.34 18.53 -8.22
CA ARG A 340 3.96 19.46 -9.28
C ARG A 340 4.97 20.57 -9.47
N ASP A 341 5.43 21.15 -8.38
CA ASP A 341 6.33 22.29 -8.38
C ASP A 341 7.79 21.84 -8.19
N GLU A 342 8.75 22.65 -8.66
CA GLU A 342 10.17 22.34 -8.53
C GLU A 342 10.59 22.18 -7.06
N ASP A 343 10.00 22.92 -6.14
CA ASP A 343 10.26 22.83 -4.69
C ASP A 343 9.75 21.53 -4.06
N ASP A 344 8.90 20.77 -4.76
CA ASP A 344 8.41 19.47 -4.33
C ASP A 344 9.39 18.30 -4.62
N TYR A 345 10.65 18.63 -4.91
CA TYR A 345 11.70 17.63 -5.10
C TYR A 345 12.27 17.17 -3.77
N HIS A 346 12.24 15.86 -3.53
CA HIS A 346 12.79 15.26 -2.30
C HIS A 346 13.63 14.03 -2.59
N GLU A 347 14.84 14.00 -2.04
CA GLU A 347 15.75 12.86 -2.10
C GLU A 347 15.71 12.03 -0.82
N TYR A 348 15.65 10.73 -0.97
CA TYR A 348 15.75 9.76 0.12
C TYR A 348 17.03 8.97 -0.02
N ARG A 349 17.86 8.99 1.01
CA ARG A 349 19.19 8.41 1.01
C ARG A 349 19.35 7.37 2.10
N GLY A 350 20.30 6.45 1.91
CA GLY A 350 20.64 5.40 2.87
C GLY A 350 20.97 5.96 4.26
N LEU A 351 20.38 5.38 5.29
CA LEU A 351 20.33 5.91 6.65
C LEU A 351 21.45 5.36 7.55
N TYR A 352 21.85 4.08 7.37
CA TYR A 352 22.64 3.35 8.36
C TYR A 352 24.11 3.24 8.00
N LYS A 353 24.99 3.43 9.01
CA LYS A 353 26.46 3.22 8.87
C LYS A 353 26.80 1.73 8.82
N ASN A 354 26.17 0.93 9.69
CA ASN A 354 26.39 -0.51 9.81
C ASN A 354 25.39 -1.26 8.93
N SER A 355 25.53 -1.14 7.63
CA SER A 355 24.68 -1.83 6.65
C SER A 355 25.38 -3.09 6.12
N LEU A 356 24.58 -4.00 5.57
CA LEU A 356 25.05 -5.23 4.92
C LEU A 356 25.51 -4.98 3.47
N HIS A 357 26.10 -3.81 3.21
CA HIS A 357 26.49 -3.41 1.85
C HIS A 357 27.55 -4.31 1.21
N GLN A 358 28.31 -5.08 2.00
CA GLN A 358 29.29 -6.04 1.49
C GLN A 358 28.72 -7.45 1.29
N VAL A 359 27.55 -7.76 1.83
CA VAL A 359 26.92 -9.09 1.74
C VAL A 359 26.20 -9.22 0.39
N PRO A 360 26.44 -10.28 -0.42
CA PRO A 360 25.71 -10.50 -1.67
C PRO A 360 24.20 -10.57 -1.50
N VAL A 361 23.46 -9.98 -2.43
CA VAL A 361 21.99 -9.98 -2.43
C VAL A 361 21.44 -10.26 -3.82
N VAL A 362 20.45 -11.12 -3.90
CA VAL A 362 19.55 -11.27 -5.06
C VAL A 362 18.17 -10.80 -4.63
N VAL A 363 17.50 -10.01 -5.46
CA VAL A 363 16.11 -9.58 -5.22
C VAL A 363 15.18 -10.31 -6.19
N LEU A 364 14.10 -10.88 -5.66
CA LEU A 364 13.05 -11.52 -6.46
C LEU A 364 11.85 -10.59 -6.59
N ILE A 365 11.40 -10.40 -7.83
CA ILE A 365 10.22 -9.59 -8.17
C ILE A 365 9.26 -10.35 -9.08
N ASN A 366 8.00 -9.92 -9.13
CA ASN A 366 7.02 -10.35 -10.12
C ASN A 366 6.02 -9.21 -10.42
N GLN A 367 5.07 -9.47 -11.29
CA GLN A 367 4.05 -8.50 -11.73
C GLN A 367 3.20 -7.89 -10.60
N TYR A 368 3.20 -8.48 -9.40
CA TYR A 368 2.52 -7.95 -8.20
C TYR A 368 3.46 -7.20 -7.25
N SER A 369 4.75 -7.13 -7.58
CA SER A 369 5.71 -6.27 -6.87
C SER A 369 5.48 -4.82 -7.29
N ALA A 370 4.95 -3.97 -6.39
CA ALA A 370 4.55 -2.61 -6.73
C ALA A 370 5.08 -1.56 -5.75
N SER A 371 5.19 -0.29 -6.20
CA SER A 371 5.43 0.88 -5.34
C SER A 371 6.69 0.73 -4.45
N ALA A 372 6.54 0.63 -3.12
CA ALA A 372 7.65 0.47 -2.17
C ALA A 372 8.55 -0.74 -2.49
N SER A 373 8.02 -1.82 -3.05
CA SER A 373 8.79 -2.98 -3.54
C SER A 373 9.70 -2.59 -4.70
N GLU A 374 9.17 -1.76 -5.61
CA GLU A 374 9.91 -1.26 -6.77
C GLU A 374 11.00 -0.26 -6.36
N ILE A 375 10.75 0.53 -5.32
CA ILE A 375 11.76 1.40 -4.73
C ILE A 375 12.95 0.57 -4.20
N VAL A 376 12.69 -0.49 -3.44
CA VAL A 376 13.76 -1.36 -2.91
C VAL A 376 14.50 -2.05 -4.05
N ALA A 377 13.79 -2.67 -4.98
CA ALA A 377 14.41 -3.36 -6.12
C ALA A 377 15.22 -2.40 -7.00
N GLY A 378 14.66 -1.24 -7.37
CA GLY A 378 15.31 -0.21 -8.17
C GLY A 378 16.56 0.37 -7.50
N ALA A 379 16.47 0.67 -6.20
CA ALA A 379 17.60 1.18 -5.43
C ALA A 379 18.78 0.19 -5.37
N LEU A 380 18.49 -1.09 -5.10
CA LEU A 380 19.52 -2.13 -5.03
C LEU A 380 20.09 -2.48 -6.41
N ARG A 381 19.25 -2.44 -7.46
CA ARG A 381 19.66 -2.62 -8.85
C ARG A 381 20.62 -1.51 -9.31
N ASP A 382 20.20 -0.24 -9.16
CA ASP A 382 20.91 0.92 -9.71
C ASP A 382 22.20 1.24 -8.93
N SER A 383 22.26 0.85 -7.65
CA SER A 383 23.48 0.93 -6.87
C SER A 383 24.52 -0.17 -7.22
N GLY A 384 24.15 -1.14 -8.06
CA GLY A 384 25.00 -2.30 -8.37
C GLY A 384 25.12 -3.31 -7.22
N LYS A 385 24.25 -3.19 -6.20
CA LYS A 385 24.26 -4.01 -5.00
C LYS A 385 23.65 -5.39 -5.21
N ALA A 386 22.54 -5.46 -5.92
CA ALA A 386 21.79 -6.69 -6.12
C ALA A 386 21.55 -6.99 -7.59
N LEU A 387 21.46 -8.28 -7.90
CA LEU A 387 20.91 -8.81 -9.13
C LEU A 387 19.39 -9.00 -8.94
N ILE A 388 18.60 -8.55 -9.89
CA ILE A 388 17.13 -8.69 -9.87
C ILE A 388 16.73 -9.86 -10.77
N ILE A 389 15.91 -10.76 -10.24
CA ILE A 389 15.43 -11.97 -10.93
C ILE A 389 13.90 -12.06 -10.84
N GLY A 390 13.25 -12.49 -11.91
CA GLY A 390 11.82 -12.78 -11.92
C GLY A 390 11.08 -12.20 -13.12
N GLU A 391 9.88 -11.70 -12.92
CA GLU A 391 9.06 -11.04 -13.93
C GLU A 391 9.16 -9.52 -13.78
N ASN A 392 8.77 -8.75 -14.80
CA ASN A 392 8.66 -7.30 -14.66
C ASN A 392 7.74 -6.96 -13.49
N SER A 393 8.06 -5.93 -12.74
CA SER A 393 7.20 -5.44 -11.66
C SER A 393 6.00 -4.67 -12.21
N TYR A 394 5.10 -4.23 -11.34
CA TYR A 394 3.81 -3.64 -11.69
C TYR A 394 3.90 -2.31 -12.46
N GLY A 395 4.85 -1.45 -12.14
CA GLY A 395 4.97 -0.11 -12.76
C GLY A 395 4.18 0.99 -12.04
N LYS A 396 4.13 0.97 -10.70
CA LYS A 396 3.49 2.04 -9.93
C LYS A 396 4.51 3.11 -9.53
N GLY A 397 4.74 4.08 -10.42
CA GLY A 397 5.68 5.21 -10.22
C GLY A 397 5.08 6.43 -9.49
N SER A 398 3.87 6.32 -8.92
CA SER A 398 3.18 7.43 -8.26
C SER A 398 3.17 7.30 -6.74
N VAL A 399 3.36 8.43 -6.05
CA VAL A 399 3.28 8.56 -4.59
C VAL A 399 1.91 9.09 -4.22
N GLN A 400 1.21 8.37 -3.34
CA GLN A 400 -0.06 8.81 -2.78
C GLN A 400 0.14 9.33 -1.36
N THR A 401 -0.44 10.50 -1.09
CA THR A 401 -0.62 11.02 0.26
C THR A 401 -2.05 10.75 0.72
N ILE A 402 -2.19 10.32 1.97
CA ILE A 402 -3.50 10.10 2.59
C ILE A 402 -3.80 11.30 3.48
N PHE A 403 -4.88 12.00 3.18
CA PHE A 403 -5.42 13.10 3.98
C PHE A 403 -6.62 12.59 4.76
N ARG A 404 -6.72 12.98 6.02
CA ARG A 404 -7.92 12.77 6.82
C ARG A 404 -8.84 13.96 6.62
N LEU A 405 -10.09 13.72 6.25
CA LEU A 405 -11.09 14.76 6.08
C LEU A 405 -11.78 15.09 7.41
N SER A 406 -12.41 16.25 7.45
CA SER A 406 -13.02 16.82 8.66
C SER A 406 -14.11 15.95 9.27
N ASP A 407 -14.85 15.21 8.45
CA ASP A 407 -15.89 14.27 8.90
C ASP A 407 -15.32 12.92 9.39
N GLY A 408 -14.02 12.67 9.24
CA GLY A 408 -13.33 11.43 9.60
C GLY A 408 -13.23 10.39 8.49
N SER A 409 -13.71 10.69 7.29
CA SER A 409 -13.39 9.98 6.04
C SER A 409 -11.96 10.31 5.59
N GLY A 410 -11.53 9.85 4.44
CA GLY A 410 -10.16 10.08 3.95
C GLY A 410 -10.07 10.27 2.45
N LEU A 411 -9.05 11.01 2.05
CA LEU A 411 -8.68 11.19 0.65
C LEU A 411 -7.29 10.61 0.42
N ARG A 412 -7.17 9.66 -0.50
CA ARG A 412 -5.89 9.22 -1.06
C ARG A 412 -5.69 9.95 -2.35
N LEU A 413 -4.63 10.75 -2.47
CA LEU A 413 -4.37 11.60 -3.61
C LEU A 413 -2.96 11.39 -4.13
N THR A 414 -2.78 11.31 -5.44
CA THR A 414 -1.45 11.29 -6.08
C THR A 414 -0.83 12.67 -6.01
N THR A 415 0.23 12.79 -5.20
CA THR A 415 0.89 14.09 -4.92
C THR A 415 2.26 14.22 -5.57
N SER A 416 2.90 13.11 -5.93
CA SER A 416 4.23 13.12 -6.54
C SER A 416 4.43 11.89 -7.41
N LYS A 417 5.47 11.92 -8.24
CA LYS A 417 6.06 10.74 -8.88
C LYS A 417 7.36 10.39 -8.19
N TYR A 418 7.76 9.12 -8.24
CA TYR A 418 9.08 8.71 -7.76
C TYR A 418 9.91 8.10 -8.89
N TYR A 419 11.21 8.26 -8.75
CA TYR A 419 12.21 7.88 -9.72
C TYR A 419 13.29 7.05 -9.05
N THR A 420 13.81 6.05 -9.75
CA THR A 420 14.95 5.27 -9.28
C THR A 420 16.19 6.15 -9.20
N PRO A 421 17.28 5.74 -8.51
CA PRO A 421 18.53 6.50 -8.46
C PRO A 421 19.13 6.84 -9.82
N SER A 422 18.86 6.04 -10.85
CA SER A 422 19.30 6.30 -12.23
C SER A 422 18.38 7.25 -13.01
N GLY A 423 17.32 7.77 -12.40
CA GLY A 423 16.39 8.70 -13.04
C GLY A 423 15.29 8.03 -13.88
N ILE A 424 15.11 6.74 -13.76
CA ILE A 424 14.10 6.01 -14.54
C ILE A 424 12.73 6.21 -13.89
N ASP A 425 11.78 6.73 -14.67
CA ASP A 425 10.35 6.64 -14.34
C ASP A 425 9.89 5.19 -14.57
N ILE A 426 9.43 4.54 -13.53
CA ILE A 426 8.97 3.15 -13.60
C ILE A 426 7.47 3.03 -13.93
N THR A 427 6.79 4.16 -14.14
CA THR A 427 5.37 4.17 -14.51
C THR A 427 5.18 3.38 -15.80
N GLU A 428 4.22 2.48 -15.80
CA GLU A 428 3.84 1.59 -16.91
C GLU A 428 4.81 0.43 -17.20
N HIS A 429 6.12 0.59 -17.00
CA HIS A 429 7.10 -0.44 -17.38
C HIS A 429 7.62 -1.25 -16.18
N GLY A 430 7.51 -0.71 -14.97
CA GLY A 430 8.01 -1.33 -13.76
C GLY A 430 9.54 -1.43 -13.71
N ILE A 431 10.01 -2.24 -12.79
CA ILE A 431 11.41 -2.66 -12.70
C ILE A 431 11.60 -3.87 -13.60
N VAL A 432 12.40 -3.73 -14.64
CA VAL A 432 12.81 -4.84 -15.50
C VAL A 432 13.94 -5.61 -14.82
N PRO A 433 13.78 -6.91 -14.56
CA PRO A 433 14.83 -7.74 -13.95
C PRO A 433 15.98 -7.97 -14.93
N GLU A 434 17.21 -8.14 -14.43
CA GLU A 434 18.34 -8.56 -15.27
C GLU A 434 18.18 -10.00 -15.76
N ILE A 435 17.55 -10.88 -14.95
CA ILE A 435 17.21 -12.25 -15.36
C ILE A 435 15.68 -12.36 -15.35
N ARG A 436 15.11 -12.35 -16.51
CA ARG A 436 13.68 -12.48 -16.71
C ARG A 436 13.27 -13.94 -16.72
N ILE A 437 12.29 -14.28 -15.89
CA ILE A 437 11.67 -15.60 -15.88
C ILE A 437 10.30 -15.49 -16.55
N ILE A 438 10.06 -16.29 -17.59
CA ILE A 438 8.79 -16.29 -18.32
C ILE A 438 8.06 -17.61 -18.11
N ASN A 439 6.74 -17.55 -18.03
CA ASN A 439 5.87 -18.74 -17.99
C ASN A 439 5.47 -19.15 -19.41
N ASP A 440 5.34 -20.46 -19.66
CA ASP A 440 5.13 -21.02 -21.02
C ASP A 440 3.76 -20.70 -21.66
N VAL A 441 2.86 -20.06 -20.91
CA VAL A 441 1.45 -19.83 -21.32
C VAL A 441 1.25 -18.51 -22.06
N ILE A 442 2.27 -17.66 -22.13
CA ILE A 442 2.15 -16.33 -22.76
C ILE A 442 2.33 -16.46 -24.28
N LYS A 443 1.32 -16.06 -25.05
CA LYS A 443 1.37 -16.02 -26.51
C LYS A 443 2.45 -15.04 -26.98
N ASP A 444 3.18 -15.38 -28.03
CA ASP A 444 4.31 -14.62 -28.60
C ASP A 444 3.99 -13.13 -28.91
N GLU A 445 2.73 -12.74 -29.01
CA GLU A 445 2.30 -11.36 -29.28
C GLU A 445 2.37 -10.45 -28.06
N GLU A 446 2.11 -10.95 -26.84
CA GLU A 446 2.27 -10.18 -25.59
C GLU A 446 3.75 -9.93 -25.25
N HIS A 447 4.64 -10.83 -25.70
CA HIS A 447 6.09 -10.68 -25.53
C HIS A 447 6.69 -9.51 -26.32
N LYS A 448 6.12 -9.12 -27.46
CA LYS A 448 6.65 -8.04 -28.29
C LYS A 448 6.38 -6.66 -27.69
N ALA A 449 5.22 -6.45 -27.07
CA ALA A 449 4.87 -5.19 -26.42
C ALA A 449 5.76 -4.89 -25.19
N ASP A 450 6.20 -5.94 -24.48
CA ASP A 450 7.06 -5.84 -23.30
C ASP A 450 8.54 -5.56 -23.63
N ILE A 451 8.95 -5.64 -24.90
CA ILE A 451 10.35 -5.50 -25.35
C ILE A 451 10.71 -4.02 -25.68
N GLU A 452 9.72 -3.14 -25.82
CA GLU A 452 9.94 -1.74 -26.26
C GLU A 452 10.31 -0.74 -25.14
N GLY A 453 10.50 -1.20 -23.90
CA GLY A 453 10.89 -0.34 -22.78
C GLY A 453 12.37 0.10 -22.81
N PRO A 454 12.73 1.17 -22.07
CA PRO A 454 14.09 1.76 -22.06
C PRO A 454 15.17 0.82 -21.46
N VAL A 455 14.76 -0.23 -20.77
CA VAL A 455 15.64 -1.22 -20.14
C VAL A 455 15.27 -2.63 -20.62
N GLN A 456 16.26 -3.38 -21.07
CA GLN A 456 16.08 -4.76 -21.51
C GLN A 456 16.68 -5.76 -20.51
N PRO A 457 16.10 -6.95 -20.34
CA PRO A 457 16.71 -8.00 -19.54
C PRO A 457 18.02 -8.47 -20.18
N SER A 458 19.02 -8.78 -19.35
CA SER A 458 20.30 -9.32 -19.82
C SER A 458 20.23 -10.81 -20.16
N LEU A 459 19.23 -11.51 -19.61
CA LEU A 459 18.98 -12.94 -19.79
C LEU A 459 17.49 -13.23 -19.62
N THR A 460 16.94 -14.08 -20.48
CA THR A 460 15.55 -14.58 -20.38
C THR A 460 15.55 -16.09 -20.29
N LEU A 461 14.87 -16.65 -19.29
CA LEU A 461 14.77 -18.09 -19.04
C LEU A 461 13.30 -18.51 -18.93
N LYS A 462 12.96 -19.70 -19.48
CA LYS A 462 11.65 -20.30 -19.32
C LYS A 462 11.55 -21.03 -17.98
N ASN A 463 10.50 -20.77 -17.24
CA ASN A 463 10.27 -21.40 -15.93
C ASN A 463 10.19 -22.93 -16.02
N SER A 464 9.59 -23.47 -17.08
CA SER A 464 9.56 -24.93 -17.34
C SER A 464 10.95 -25.53 -17.51
N ASN A 465 11.86 -24.82 -18.20
CA ASN A 465 13.23 -25.30 -18.40
C ASN A 465 14.01 -25.26 -17.10
N LEU A 466 13.85 -24.21 -16.28
CA LEU A 466 14.42 -24.11 -14.94
C LEU A 466 13.95 -25.27 -14.04
N LYS A 467 12.64 -25.55 -14.02
CA LYS A 467 12.08 -26.66 -13.24
C LYS A 467 12.70 -27.99 -13.64
N LYS A 468 12.69 -28.31 -14.95
CA LYS A 468 13.29 -29.54 -15.48
C LYS A 468 14.78 -29.66 -15.15
N PHE A 469 15.52 -28.56 -15.22
CA PHE A 469 16.95 -28.51 -14.91
C PHE A 469 17.21 -28.90 -13.45
N PHE A 470 16.49 -28.28 -12.51
CA PHE A 470 16.67 -28.57 -11.07
C PHE A 470 16.14 -29.96 -10.68
N GLU A 471 15.01 -30.41 -11.25
CA GLU A 471 14.49 -31.75 -11.03
C GLU A 471 15.47 -32.85 -11.52
N LYS A 472 16.14 -32.66 -12.69
CA LYS A 472 17.21 -33.55 -13.17
C LYS A 472 18.40 -33.64 -12.19
N GLN A 473 18.64 -32.58 -11.37
CA GLN A 473 19.68 -32.57 -10.34
C GLN A 473 19.20 -33.18 -9.01
N GLY A 474 17.98 -33.69 -8.95
CA GLY A 474 17.39 -34.27 -7.74
C GLY A 474 16.87 -33.24 -6.73
N ILE A 475 16.71 -31.97 -7.14
CA ILE A 475 16.19 -30.92 -6.28
C ILE A 475 14.67 -30.97 -6.28
N THR A 476 14.07 -31.12 -5.08
CA THR A 476 12.62 -31.09 -4.91
C THR A 476 12.14 -29.65 -4.76
N LEU A 477 11.41 -29.16 -5.75
CA LEU A 477 10.81 -27.83 -5.71
C LEU A 477 9.49 -27.84 -4.93
N SER A 478 9.20 -26.75 -4.24
CA SER A 478 7.96 -26.52 -3.50
C SER A 478 7.37 -25.15 -3.83
N ARG A 479 6.18 -24.84 -3.33
CA ARG A 479 5.59 -23.51 -3.49
C ARG A 479 6.43 -22.40 -2.85
N GLU A 480 7.14 -22.70 -1.77
CA GLU A 480 7.97 -21.74 -1.03
C GLU A 480 9.44 -21.74 -1.49
N HIS A 481 9.88 -22.83 -2.13
CA HIS A 481 11.21 -22.99 -2.70
C HIS A 481 11.04 -23.39 -4.17
N ASP A 482 10.62 -22.44 -4.97
CA ASP A 482 10.37 -22.64 -6.39
C ASP A 482 11.66 -22.51 -7.21
N SER A 483 11.54 -22.74 -8.52
CA SER A 483 12.70 -22.69 -9.45
C SER A 483 13.41 -21.33 -9.48
N THR A 484 12.72 -20.23 -9.19
CA THR A 484 13.30 -18.89 -9.15
C THR A 484 14.12 -18.70 -7.87
N VAL A 485 13.61 -19.19 -6.72
CA VAL A 485 14.36 -19.23 -5.46
C VAL A 485 15.60 -20.09 -5.59
N GLU A 486 15.47 -21.28 -6.22
CA GLU A 486 16.59 -22.18 -6.43
C GLU A 486 17.65 -21.59 -7.36
N LEU A 487 17.25 -20.88 -8.41
CA LEU A 487 18.20 -20.15 -9.27
C LEU A 487 18.96 -19.10 -8.46
N ALA A 488 18.27 -18.30 -7.66
CA ALA A 488 18.89 -17.30 -6.81
C ALA A 488 19.85 -17.92 -5.78
N HIS A 489 19.46 -19.04 -5.16
CA HIS A 489 20.29 -19.82 -4.25
C HIS A 489 21.56 -20.31 -4.95
N SER A 490 21.43 -20.96 -6.12
CA SER A 490 22.56 -21.47 -6.91
C SER A 490 23.54 -20.38 -7.35
N ILE A 491 23.05 -19.17 -7.64
CA ILE A 491 23.90 -18.02 -7.96
C ILE A 491 24.70 -17.59 -6.71
N LEU A 492 24.05 -17.51 -5.56
CA LEU A 492 24.62 -16.98 -4.34
C LEU A 492 25.63 -17.92 -3.67
N ILE A 493 25.46 -19.23 -3.75
CA ILE A 493 26.43 -20.22 -3.25
C ILE A 493 27.85 -19.94 -3.76
N ASN A 494 27.97 -19.47 -4.99
CA ASN A 494 29.22 -19.23 -5.67
C ASN A 494 29.63 -17.75 -5.72
N THR A 495 28.90 -16.87 -5.02
CA THR A 495 29.15 -15.43 -5.02
C THR A 495 29.65 -14.98 -3.65
N THR A 496 30.95 -14.76 -3.52
CA THR A 496 31.60 -14.41 -2.24
C THR A 496 31.69 -12.90 -1.97
N VAL A 497 31.35 -12.06 -2.95
CA VAL A 497 31.44 -10.59 -2.85
C VAL A 497 30.16 -9.96 -3.37
N ALA A 498 29.65 -8.95 -2.67
CA ALA A 498 28.51 -8.15 -3.10
C ALA A 498 28.81 -7.41 -4.41
N SER A 499 28.57 -8.07 -5.53
CA SER A 499 28.77 -7.54 -6.87
C SER A 499 27.74 -8.11 -7.82
N LYS A 500 26.84 -7.25 -8.30
CA LYS A 500 25.86 -7.59 -9.35
C LYS A 500 26.54 -8.23 -10.58
N LYS A 501 27.71 -7.72 -10.98
CA LYS A 501 28.48 -8.25 -12.11
C LYS A 501 28.85 -9.72 -11.91
N ARG A 502 29.39 -10.10 -10.74
CA ARG A 502 29.76 -11.50 -10.44
C ARG A 502 28.54 -12.41 -10.35
N SER A 503 27.48 -11.93 -9.71
CA SER A 503 26.21 -12.67 -9.67
C SER A 503 25.66 -12.92 -11.09
N MET A 504 25.80 -11.94 -11.99
CA MET A 504 25.37 -12.08 -13.38
C MET A 504 26.27 -13.03 -14.19
N GLU A 505 27.58 -13.01 -13.97
CA GLU A 505 28.53 -13.96 -14.58
C GLU A 505 28.14 -15.40 -14.19
N LYS A 506 27.85 -15.63 -12.90
CA LYS A 506 27.43 -16.95 -12.42
C LYS A 506 26.05 -17.38 -12.97
N ALA A 507 25.14 -16.46 -13.08
CA ALA A 507 23.84 -16.73 -13.71
C ALA A 507 23.97 -17.18 -15.17
N ARG A 508 24.89 -16.58 -15.95
CA ARG A 508 25.16 -16.98 -17.33
C ARG A 508 25.78 -18.37 -17.41
N GLU A 509 26.68 -18.73 -16.50
CA GLU A 509 27.23 -20.09 -16.40
C GLU A 509 26.14 -21.13 -16.14
N ILE A 510 25.20 -20.85 -15.21
CA ILE A 510 24.08 -21.74 -14.93
C ILE A 510 23.16 -21.84 -16.15
N ALA A 511 22.82 -20.71 -16.76
CA ALA A 511 21.95 -20.64 -17.93
C ALA A 511 22.49 -21.41 -19.14
N ALA A 512 23.80 -21.45 -19.34
CA ALA A 512 24.45 -22.22 -20.41
C ALA A 512 24.23 -23.73 -20.26
N ASN A 513 23.88 -24.22 -19.07
CA ASN A 513 23.57 -25.62 -18.80
C ASN A 513 22.04 -25.92 -18.83
N ILE A 514 21.21 -24.90 -19.02
CA ILE A 514 19.76 -25.06 -19.17
C ILE A 514 19.48 -25.24 -20.65
N GLU A 515 18.98 -26.40 -21.03
CA GLU A 515 18.55 -26.66 -22.41
C GLU A 515 17.40 -25.73 -22.78
N TYR A 516 17.54 -24.99 -23.86
CA TYR A 516 16.53 -24.12 -24.41
C TYR A 516 15.42 -24.93 -25.11
#